data_cc70b5af7573009e071d7400bb9b5c23
#
_entry.id   cc70b5af7573009e071d7400bb9b5c23
#
_cell.length_a   1.000
_cell.length_b   1.000
_cell.length_c   1.000
_cell.angle_alpha   90.00
_cell.angle_beta   90.00
_cell.angle_gamma   90.00
#
_symmetry.space_group_name_H-M   'P 1'
#
loop_
_entity.id
_entity.type
_entity.pdbx_description
1 polymer ?
#
loop_
_entity_poly.entity_id
_entity_poly.type
_entity_poly.pdbx_seq_one_letter_code
_entity_poly.pdbx_strand_id
1 'polypeptide(L)'
;LLKVTHRIAKELNKKDSVSSFDLMVLADKHSVPEINLIDTNGIISASTFPNFVGFDMSSGTQSGAFMVLLEEQNELVQSYQPLTYDENIWRKYAGVALKNGGFVQVGYDSYSFYEDISNKITQSTRNRHIGENGSIIVADERLNIVSNRGGYVGSELSTIGIDLDNFAPETLFTVTVQSVPSYCMYAISEGFHIIAVIPQSEAVLSRNVSVGITTVMEVLIF
;
A
#
# COMPACT_ATOMS: atom_id res chain seq x y z
N LEU A 1 -5.61 5.48 1.26
CA LEU A 1 -5.15 6.28 2.38
C LEU A 1 -5.60 7.73 2.26
N LEU A 2 -5.24 8.48 1.19
CA LEU A 2 -5.55 9.91 1.05
C LEU A 2 -7.05 10.23 1.20
N LYS A 3 -7.95 9.45 0.58
CA LYS A 3 -9.41 9.63 0.74
C LYS A 3 -9.88 9.53 2.20
N VAL A 4 -9.27 8.68 2.99
CA VAL A 4 -9.57 8.54 4.43
C VAL A 4 -9.01 9.76 5.18
N THR A 5 -7.78 10.18 4.88
CA THR A 5 -7.18 11.38 5.47
C THR A 5 -8.04 12.62 5.27
N HIS A 6 -8.60 12.82 4.06
CA HIS A 6 -9.56 13.91 3.79
C HIS A 6 -10.83 13.83 4.64
N ARG A 7 -11.39 12.62 4.87
CA ARG A 7 -12.57 12.46 5.73
C ARG A 7 -12.24 12.84 7.17
N ILE A 8 -11.10 12.41 7.67
CA ILE A 8 -10.61 12.74 9.01
C ILE A 8 -10.36 14.26 9.11
N ALA A 9 -9.66 14.87 8.15
CA ALA A 9 -9.45 16.32 8.11
C ALA A 9 -10.77 17.11 8.14
N LYS A 10 -11.79 16.65 7.40
CA LYS A 10 -13.13 17.28 7.41
C LYS A 10 -13.83 17.20 8.76
N GLU A 11 -13.61 16.12 9.52
CA GLU A 11 -14.16 15.99 10.88
C GLU A 11 -13.39 16.86 11.88
N LEU A 12 -12.06 16.88 11.79
CA LEU A 12 -11.19 17.70 12.64
C LEU A 12 -11.44 19.21 12.46
N ASN A 13 -11.65 19.66 11.23
CA ASN A 13 -11.98 21.05 10.90
C ASN A 13 -13.32 21.56 11.51
N LYS A 14 -14.12 20.70 12.14
CA LYS A 14 -15.37 21.07 12.83
C LYS A 14 -15.18 21.20 14.34
N LYS A 15 -14.01 20.86 14.87
CA LYS A 15 -13.73 20.87 16.30
C LYS A 15 -12.82 22.06 16.65
N ASP A 16 -13.10 22.74 17.74
CA ASP A 16 -12.30 23.86 18.24
C ASP A 16 -11.02 23.36 18.93
N SER A 17 -11.06 22.18 19.53
CA SER A 17 -9.91 21.50 20.12
C SER A 17 -9.98 20.00 19.87
N VAL A 18 -8.84 19.35 19.75
CA VAL A 18 -8.71 17.91 19.48
C VAL A 18 -7.69 17.32 20.44
N SER A 19 -8.10 16.31 21.16
CA SER A 19 -7.23 15.52 22.06
C SER A 19 -6.75 14.23 21.38
N SER A 20 -5.72 13.59 21.96
CA SER A 20 -5.31 12.26 21.53
C SER A 20 -6.43 11.22 21.64
N PHE A 21 -7.31 11.35 22.64
CA PHE A 21 -8.49 10.48 22.75
C PHE A 21 -9.46 10.65 21.57
N ASP A 22 -9.70 11.89 21.12
CA ASP A 22 -10.51 12.14 19.92
C ASP A 22 -9.92 11.48 18.68
N LEU A 23 -8.58 11.50 18.55
CA LEU A 23 -7.89 10.83 17.43
C LEU A 23 -8.03 9.31 17.51
N MET A 24 -7.97 8.71 18.71
CA MET A 24 -8.22 7.27 18.88
C MET A 24 -9.63 6.87 18.43
N VAL A 25 -10.64 7.67 18.79
CA VAL A 25 -12.03 7.44 18.35
C VAL A 25 -12.16 7.55 16.83
N LEU A 26 -11.48 8.53 16.21
CA LEU A 26 -11.46 8.69 14.75
C LEU A 26 -10.70 7.54 14.07
N ALA A 27 -9.60 7.08 14.67
CA ALA A 27 -8.82 5.96 14.17
C ALA A 27 -9.64 4.67 14.10
N ASP A 28 -10.36 4.37 15.18
CA ASP A 28 -11.28 3.23 15.24
C ASP A 28 -12.42 3.36 14.20
N LYS A 29 -13.08 4.51 14.17
CA LYS A 29 -14.17 4.81 13.22
C LYS A 29 -13.78 4.64 11.76
N HIS A 30 -12.56 5.03 11.41
CA HIS A 30 -12.05 5.00 10.03
C HIS A 30 -11.15 3.81 9.72
N SER A 31 -10.97 2.91 10.70
CA SER A 31 -10.11 1.71 10.60
C SER A 31 -8.70 2.07 10.14
N VAL A 32 -8.09 3.07 10.78
CA VAL A 32 -6.70 3.47 10.54
C VAL A 32 -5.89 3.30 11.82
N PRO A 33 -4.64 2.78 11.75
CA PRO A 33 -3.86 2.51 12.96
C PRO A 33 -3.24 3.78 13.58
N GLU A 34 -2.98 4.81 12.75
CA GLU A 34 -2.24 5.98 13.19
C GLU A 34 -2.84 7.28 12.65
N ILE A 35 -3.08 8.24 13.55
CA ILE A 35 -3.44 9.62 13.24
C ILE A 35 -2.57 10.54 14.09
N ASN A 36 -1.88 11.47 13.43
CA ASN A 36 -1.12 12.54 14.07
C ASN A 36 -1.75 13.88 13.70
N LEU A 37 -1.95 14.75 14.67
CA LEU A 37 -2.35 16.14 14.47
C LEU A 37 -1.13 17.04 14.69
N ILE A 38 -0.77 17.78 13.68
CA ILE A 38 0.40 18.65 13.67
C ILE A 38 -0.07 20.11 13.72
N ASP A 39 0.54 20.88 14.61
CA ASP A 39 0.25 22.30 14.77
C ASP A 39 0.94 23.19 13.70
N THR A 40 0.74 24.49 13.79
CA THR A 40 1.32 25.47 12.86
C THR A 40 2.84 25.62 12.95
N ASN A 41 3.47 25.04 13.99
CA ASN A 41 4.92 25.04 14.17
C ASN A 41 5.56 23.72 13.68
N GLY A 42 4.74 22.77 13.19
CA GLY A 42 5.21 21.46 12.76
C GLY A 42 5.41 20.45 13.91
N ILE A 43 4.83 20.74 15.09
CA ILE A 43 4.91 19.87 16.25
C ILE A 43 3.66 18.99 16.32
N ILE A 44 3.84 17.69 16.61
CA ILE A 44 2.72 16.80 16.87
C ILE A 44 2.05 17.20 18.18
N SER A 45 0.86 17.81 18.08
CA SER A 45 0.08 18.30 19.21
C SER A 45 -0.81 17.21 19.84
N ALA A 46 -1.26 16.25 19.03
CA ALA A 46 -2.01 15.06 19.45
C ALA A 46 -1.71 13.87 18.54
N SER A 47 -1.77 12.66 19.06
CA SER A 47 -1.50 11.43 18.30
C SER A 47 -2.26 10.26 18.90
N THR A 48 -2.59 9.26 18.07
CA THR A 48 -3.02 7.93 18.53
C THR A 48 -1.91 7.18 19.27
N PHE A 49 -0.64 7.56 19.05
CA PHE A 49 0.52 7.06 19.76
C PHE A 49 1.06 8.16 20.70
N PRO A 50 0.83 8.06 22.02
CA PRO A 50 1.20 9.12 22.98
C PRO A 50 2.68 9.53 22.93
N ASN A 51 3.57 8.62 22.60
CA ASN A 51 5.00 8.86 22.50
C ASN A 51 5.39 9.81 21.35
N PHE A 52 4.51 10.06 20.41
CA PHE A 52 4.75 10.98 19.29
C PHE A 52 4.37 12.43 19.61
N VAL A 53 3.60 12.66 20.68
CA VAL A 53 3.23 14.03 21.10
C VAL A 53 4.47 14.82 21.48
N GLY A 54 4.64 16.00 20.91
CA GLY A 54 5.82 16.84 21.09
C GLY A 54 6.94 16.61 20.07
N PHE A 55 6.80 15.63 19.17
CA PHE A 55 7.79 15.39 18.13
C PHE A 55 7.77 16.51 17.09
N ASP A 56 8.95 17.03 16.74
CA ASP A 56 9.15 18.01 15.70
C ASP A 56 9.29 17.32 14.34
N MET A 57 8.30 17.51 13.47
CA MET A 57 8.27 16.90 12.14
C MET A 57 9.47 17.28 11.28
N SER A 58 10.06 18.47 11.49
CA SER A 58 11.24 18.92 10.73
C SER A 58 12.51 18.14 11.06
N SER A 59 12.55 17.44 12.20
CA SER A 59 13.74 16.73 12.69
C SER A 59 14.08 15.47 11.89
N GLY A 60 13.13 14.90 11.13
CA GLY A 60 13.33 13.68 10.34
C GLY A 60 13.19 13.92 8.84
N THR A 61 13.93 13.19 8.03
CA THR A 61 13.84 13.30 6.56
C THR A 61 12.45 12.94 6.05
N GLN A 62 11.88 11.83 6.54
CA GLN A 62 10.55 11.35 6.15
C GLN A 62 9.44 12.28 6.66
N SER A 63 9.48 12.64 7.94
CA SER A 63 8.50 13.52 8.57
C SER A 63 8.60 14.95 8.04
N GLY A 64 9.82 15.46 7.83
CA GLY A 64 10.09 16.80 7.32
C GLY A 64 9.50 17.05 5.93
N ALA A 65 9.35 16.03 5.10
CA ALA A 65 8.68 16.17 3.80
C ALA A 65 7.23 16.68 3.92
N PHE A 66 6.55 16.44 5.05
CA PHE A 66 5.19 16.93 5.30
C PHE A 66 5.11 18.40 5.68
N MET A 67 6.23 19.05 5.99
CA MET A 67 6.25 20.48 6.36
C MET A 67 5.73 21.38 5.24
N VAL A 68 5.78 20.94 3.99
CA VAL A 68 5.17 21.64 2.83
C VAL A 68 3.66 21.88 3.00
N LEU A 69 2.99 21.12 3.87
CA LEU A 69 1.57 21.28 4.17
C LEU A 69 1.25 22.49 5.05
N LEU A 70 2.27 23.09 5.68
CA LEU A 70 2.14 24.34 6.44
C LEU A 70 2.28 25.58 5.53
N GLU A 71 2.79 25.43 4.31
CA GLU A 71 3.15 26.54 3.44
C GLU A 71 2.27 26.62 2.19
N GLU A 72 2.41 25.68 1.26
CA GLU A 72 1.89 25.80 -0.10
C GLU A 72 1.01 24.66 -0.58
N GLN A 73 1.11 23.46 0.03
CA GLN A 73 0.39 22.29 -0.43
C GLN A 73 -0.81 21.99 0.47
N ASN A 74 -1.88 21.47 -0.14
CA ASN A 74 -3.06 21.06 0.62
C ASN A 74 -3.02 19.59 1.04
N GLU A 75 -2.22 18.77 0.35
CA GLU A 75 -2.13 17.32 0.59
C GLU A 75 -0.78 16.76 0.15
N LEU A 76 -0.33 15.70 0.80
CA LEU A 76 0.86 14.95 0.46
C LEU A 76 0.63 13.47 0.74
N VAL A 77 1.08 12.61 -0.18
CA VAL A 77 1.13 11.16 0.03
C VAL A 77 2.56 10.70 -0.19
N GLN A 78 3.09 9.98 0.78
CA GLN A 78 4.36 9.28 0.62
C GLN A 78 4.12 7.84 0.17
N SER A 79 5.05 7.31 -0.61
CA SER A 79 5.13 5.89 -0.91
C SER A 79 5.35 5.08 0.36
N TYR A 80 5.03 3.80 0.33
CA TYR A 80 5.37 2.88 1.40
C TYR A 80 6.89 2.76 1.50
N GLN A 81 7.44 3.02 2.67
CA GLN A 81 8.89 3.10 2.90
C GLN A 81 9.25 2.80 4.35
N PRO A 82 10.51 2.39 4.65
CA PRO A 82 10.96 2.18 6.01
C PRO A 82 10.98 3.49 6.79
N LEU A 83 10.77 3.39 8.10
CA LEU A 83 10.92 4.53 9.01
C LEU A 83 12.38 4.91 9.16
N THR A 84 12.66 6.22 9.28
CA THR A 84 14.04 6.73 9.39
C THR A 84 14.75 6.22 10.67
N TYR A 85 14.00 5.94 11.73
CA TYR A 85 14.55 5.48 13.02
C TYR A 85 14.49 3.96 13.23
N ASP A 86 13.74 3.22 12.39
CA ASP A 86 13.69 1.76 12.40
C ASP A 86 13.37 1.24 10.99
N GLU A 87 14.41 0.81 10.28
CA GLU A 87 14.30 0.30 8.90
C GLU A 87 13.50 -1.00 8.77
N ASN A 88 13.20 -1.67 9.90
CA ASN A 88 12.35 -2.87 9.88
C ASN A 88 10.85 -2.53 9.90
N ILE A 89 10.49 -1.30 10.25
CA ILE A 89 9.12 -0.83 10.29
C ILE A 89 8.84 -0.03 9.02
N TRP A 90 7.96 -0.54 8.21
CA TRP A 90 7.52 0.10 6.97
C TRP A 90 6.17 0.77 7.16
N ARG A 91 6.03 1.98 6.67
CA ARG A 91 4.78 2.76 6.75
C ARG A 91 4.51 3.56 5.49
N LYS A 92 3.24 3.76 5.22
CA LYS A 92 2.75 4.71 4.23
C LYS A 92 2.00 5.81 4.95
N TYR A 93 2.34 7.06 4.63
CA TYR A 93 1.69 8.23 5.21
C TYR A 93 0.96 9.06 4.16
N ALA A 94 -0.15 9.68 4.58
CA ALA A 94 -0.80 10.75 3.85
C ALA A 94 -1.11 11.90 4.80
N GLY A 95 -0.90 13.12 4.36
CA GLY A 95 -1.18 14.34 5.10
C GLY A 95 -2.16 15.23 4.36
N VAL A 96 -3.00 15.96 5.09
CA VAL A 96 -3.94 16.95 4.58
C VAL A 96 -3.92 18.19 5.47
N ALA A 97 -3.72 19.37 4.86
CA ALA A 97 -3.73 20.65 5.56
C ALA A 97 -5.11 20.93 6.20
N LEU A 98 -5.10 21.57 7.37
CA LEU A 98 -6.29 21.95 8.11
C LEU A 98 -6.53 23.47 8.01
N LYS A 99 -7.77 23.87 8.23
CA LYS A 99 -8.17 25.29 8.15
C LYS A 99 -7.49 26.19 9.19
N ASN A 100 -7.03 25.62 10.30
CA ASN A 100 -6.34 26.34 11.36
C ASN A 100 -4.83 26.56 11.09
N GLY A 101 -4.33 26.13 9.94
CA GLY A 101 -2.93 26.27 9.53
C GLY A 101 -2.02 25.11 9.90
N GLY A 102 -2.50 24.12 10.64
CA GLY A 102 -1.80 22.85 10.87
C GLY A 102 -2.19 21.78 9.82
N PHE A 103 -1.82 20.53 10.06
CA PHE A 103 -2.23 19.42 9.19
C PHE A 103 -2.49 18.14 10.00
N VAL A 104 -3.27 17.24 9.42
CA VAL A 104 -3.42 15.87 9.93
C VAL A 104 -2.61 14.92 9.05
N GLN A 105 -1.88 14.03 9.68
CA GLN A 105 -1.17 12.93 9.03
C GLN A 105 -1.79 11.62 9.47
N VAL A 106 -2.04 10.72 8.51
CA VAL A 106 -2.54 9.36 8.75
C VAL A 106 -1.52 8.37 8.24
N GLY A 107 -1.14 7.42 9.11
CA GLY A 107 -0.19 6.36 8.80
C GLY A 107 -0.86 4.99 8.70
N TYR A 108 -0.43 4.20 7.73
CA TYR A 108 -0.69 2.77 7.67
C TYR A 108 0.59 2.01 7.96
N ASP A 109 0.52 1.04 8.86
CA ASP A 109 1.56 0.06 9.05
C ASP A 109 1.51 -1.02 7.96
N SER A 110 2.54 -1.87 7.93
CA SER A 110 2.63 -2.96 6.96
C SER A 110 1.41 -3.87 7.00
N TYR A 111 0.94 -4.25 8.19
CA TYR A 111 -0.16 -5.18 8.34
C TYR A 111 -1.47 -4.63 7.77
N SER A 112 -1.87 -3.41 8.17
CA SER A 112 -3.09 -2.75 7.67
C SER A 112 -3.01 -2.48 6.17
N PHE A 113 -1.82 -2.17 5.67
CA PHE A 113 -1.61 -1.95 4.24
C PHE A 113 -1.73 -3.27 3.45
N TYR A 114 -1.17 -4.36 3.96
CA TYR A 114 -1.29 -5.70 3.36
C TYR A 114 -2.73 -6.20 3.36
N GLU A 115 -3.47 -6.00 4.46
CA GLU A 115 -4.90 -6.35 4.51
C GLU A 115 -5.72 -5.56 3.47
N ASP A 116 -5.50 -4.25 3.35
CA ASP A 116 -6.23 -3.40 2.38
C ASP A 116 -5.92 -3.81 0.94
N ILE A 117 -4.65 -4.09 0.62
CA ILE A 117 -4.25 -4.59 -0.71
C ILE A 117 -4.81 -6.00 -0.95
N SER A 118 -4.65 -6.92 -0.02
CA SER A 118 -5.16 -8.28 -0.15
C SER A 118 -6.68 -8.29 -0.38
N ASN A 119 -7.42 -7.44 0.37
CA ASN A 119 -8.85 -7.28 0.20
C ASN A 119 -9.23 -6.68 -1.17
N LYS A 120 -8.52 -5.64 -1.63
CA LYS A 120 -8.73 -5.03 -2.95
C LYS A 120 -8.45 -6.01 -4.07
N ILE A 121 -7.35 -6.76 -3.99
CA ILE A 121 -6.98 -7.77 -4.97
C ILE A 121 -8.02 -8.89 -4.96
N THR A 122 -8.39 -9.40 -3.79
CA THR A 122 -9.42 -10.44 -3.67
C THR A 122 -10.75 -9.97 -4.25
N GLN A 123 -11.17 -8.73 -4.01
CA GLN A 123 -12.39 -8.17 -4.60
C GLN A 123 -12.27 -7.95 -6.11
N SER A 124 -11.11 -7.47 -6.58
CA SER A 124 -10.87 -7.21 -8.00
C SER A 124 -10.71 -8.50 -8.81
N THR A 125 -10.17 -9.55 -8.21
CA THR A 125 -9.89 -10.83 -8.88
C THR A 125 -11.02 -11.84 -8.73
N ARG A 126 -11.96 -11.64 -7.78
CA ARG A 126 -13.08 -12.56 -7.54
C ARG A 126 -13.93 -12.81 -8.79
N ASN A 127 -14.02 -11.83 -9.68
CA ASN A 127 -14.83 -11.88 -10.93
C ASN A 127 -13.98 -11.76 -12.21
N ARG A 128 -12.65 -11.77 -12.13
CA ARG A 128 -11.76 -11.67 -13.30
C ARG A 128 -10.89 -12.92 -13.35
N HIS A 129 -11.14 -13.75 -14.31
CA HIS A 129 -10.32 -14.92 -14.61
C HIS A 129 -9.21 -14.50 -15.58
N ILE A 130 -7.96 -14.77 -15.22
CA ILE A 130 -6.87 -14.87 -16.21
C ILE A 130 -6.96 -16.29 -16.76
N GLY A 131 -7.82 -16.51 -17.75
CA GLY A 131 -8.20 -17.84 -18.15
C GLY A 131 -8.99 -18.58 -17.05
N GLU A 132 -9.05 -19.91 -17.09
CA GLU A 132 -9.72 -20.74 -16.08
C GLU A 132 -8.85 -20.99 -14.85
N ASN A 133 -7.54 -21.18 -15.05
CA ASN A 133 -6.58 -21.61 -14.03
C ASN A 133 -5.48 -20.56 -13.74
N GLY A 134 -5.53 -19.41 -14.40
CA GLY A 134 -4.60 -18.32 -14.11
C GLY A 134 -4.84 -17.69 -12.74
N SER A 135 -3.80 -17.10 -12.17
CA SER A 135 -3.82 -16.50 -10.85
C SER A 135 -3.02 -15.20 -10.81
N ILE A 136 -3.31 -14.38 -9.80
CA ILE A 136 -2.51 -13.22 -9.46
C ILE A 136 -1.86 -13.52 -8.11
N ILE A 137 -0.55 -13.31 -8.06
CA ILE A 137 0.26 -13.42 -6.86
C ILE A 137 0.75 -12.02 -6.52
N VAL A 138 0.69 -11.65 -5.25
CA VAL A 138 1.28 -10.40 -4.77
C VAL A 138 2.35 -10.74 -3.76
N ALA A 139 3.53 -10.16 -3.95
CA ALA A 139 4.63 -10.29 -3.02
C ALA A 139 5.08 -8.89 -2.55
N ASP A 140 5.66 -8.83 -1.35
CA ASP A 140 6.26 -7.64 -0.79
C ASP A 140 7.65 -7.36 -1.43
N GLU A 141 8.32 -6.32 -0.97
CA GLU A 141 9.66 -5.94 -1.44
C GLU A 141 10.74 -6.97 -1.13
N ARG A 142 10.49 -7.84 -0.15
CA ARG A 142 11.36 -8.97 0.21
C ARG A 142 10.98 -10.24 -0.55
N LEU A 143 10.08 -10.13 -1.53
CA LEU A 143 9.54 -11.22 -2.33
C LEU A 143 8.76 -12.27 -1.51
N ASN A 144 8.26 -11.92 -0.31
CA ASN A 144 7.36 -12.77 0.43
C ASN A 144 5.95 -12.64 -0.12
N ILE A 145 5.27 -13.76 -0.32
CA ILE A 145 3.91 -13.81 -0.84
C ILE A 145 2.95 -13.25 0.20
N VAL A 146 2.30 -12.15 -0.11
CA VAL A 146 1.27 -11.52 0.74
C VAL A 146 -0.14 -11.89 0.30
N SER A 147 -0.34 -12.26 -0.96
CA SER A 147 -1.62 -12.76 -1.48
C SER A 147 -1.41 -13.74 -2.62
N ASN A 148 -2.07 -14.88 -2.53
CA ASN A 148 -2.12 -15.89 -3.59
C ASN A 148 -3.37 -16.77 -3.40
N ARG A 149 -4.07 -17.07 -4.50
CA ARG A 149 -5.25 -17.96 -4.48
C ARG A 149 -4.89 -19.41 -4.11
N GLY A 150 -3.66 -19.84 -4.40
CA GLY A 150 -3.16 -21.20 -4.15
C GLY A 150 -2.58 -21.45 -2.75
N GLY A 151 -2.66 -20.47 -1.82
CA GLY A 151 -1.97 -20.55 -0.54
C GLY A 151 -0.54 -19.96 -0.61
N TYR A 152 0.39 -20.47 0.23
CA TYR A 152 1.79 -20.02 0.32
C TYR A 152 1.97 -18.58 0.83
N VAL A 153 0.96 -17.96 1.40
CA VAL A 153 1.08 -16.64 2.03
C VAL A 153 2.11 -16.71 3.16
N GLY A 154 3.05 -15.76 3.18
CA GLY A 154 4.18 -15.72 4.11
C GLY A 154 5.43 -16.49 3.64
N SER A 155 5.37 -17.22 2.52
CA SER A 155 6.54 -17.87 1.91
C SER A 155 7.17 -16.97 0.84
N GLU A 156 8.45 -17.15 0.55
CA GLU A 156 9.11 -16.48 -0.56
C GLU A 156 8.58 -16.97 -1.92
N LEU A 157 8.61 -16.11 -2.93
CA LEU A 157 8.24 -16.42 -4.32
C LEU A 157 9.06 -17.60 -4.90
N SER A 158 10.32 -17.71 -4.52
CA SER A 158 11.22 -18.82 -4.88
C SER A 158 10.66 -20.19 -4.51
N THR A 159 9.91 -20.28 -3.41
CA THR A 159 9.27 -21.53 -2.93
C THR A 159 8.25 -22.08 -3.93
N ILE A 160 7.64 -21.22 -4.73
CA ILE A 160 6.68 -21.63 -5.77
C ILE A 160 7.28 -21.63 -7.17
N GLY A 161 8.61 -21.43 -7.29
CA GLY A 161 9.36 -21.50 -8.54
C GLY A 161 9.45 -20.17 -9.29
N ILE A 162 9.17 -19.04 -8.67
CA ILE A 162 9.30 -17.71 -9.27
C ILE A 162 10.55 -17.03 -8.70
N ASP A 163 11.52 -16.75 -9.57
CA ASP A 163 12.70 -15.95 -9.28
C ASP A 163 12.66 -14.73 -10.21
N LEU A 164 12.47 -13.54 -9.66
CA LEU A 164 12.32 -12.30 -10.43
C LEU A 164 13.63 -11.64 -10.82
N ASP A 165 14.77 -12.04 -10.25
CA ASP A 165 16.08 -11.42 -10.48
C ASP A 165 16.51 -11.45 -11.95
N ASN A 166 16.00 -12.43 -12.70
CA ASN A 166 16.34 -12.65 -14.11
C ASN A 166 15.35 -12.02 -15.11
N PHE A 167 14.32 -11.30 -14.63
CA PHE A 167 13.25 -10.79 -15.47
C PHE A 167 13.03 -9.29 -15.25
N ALA A 168 12.73 -8.55 -16.31
CA ALA A 168 12.35 -7.15 -16.20
C ALA A 168 10.84 -7.01 -15.94
N PRO A 169 10.41 -5.99 -15.15
CA PRO A 169 8.98 -5.68 -15.00
C PRO A 169 8.30 -5.47 -16.35
N GLU A 170 7.01 -5.78 -16.43
CA GLU A 170 6.14 -5.61 -17.62
C GLU A 170 6.59 -6.42 -18.85
N THR A 171 7.47 -7.39 -18.66
CA THR A 171 7.89 -8.32 -19.71
C THR A 171 7.30 -9.71 -19.47
N LEU A 172 6.91 -10.38 -20.57
CA LEU A 172 6.43 -11.76 -20.52
C LEU A 172 7.63 -12.71 -20.37
N PHE A 173 7.55 -13.60 -19.40
CA PHE A 173 8.55 -14.63 -19.18
C PHE A 173 7.89 -15.99 -18.89
N THR A 174 8.67 -17.07 -18.90
CA THR A 174 8.20 -18.41 -18.64
C THR A 174 8.97 -19.04 -17.48
N VAL A 175 8.23 -19.60 -16.55
CA VAL A 175 8.76 -20.35 -15.39
C VAL A 175 7.83 -21.50 -15.05
N THR A 176 8.31 -22.42 -14.22
CA THR A 176 7.48 -23.50 -13.67
C THR A 176 6.98 -23.06 -12.30
N VAL A 177 5.69 -22.69 -12.23
CA VAL A 177 5.04 -22.28 -10.97
C VAL A 177 4.34 -23.49 -10.37
N GLN A 178 4.71 -23.89 -9.15
CA GLN A 178 4.11 -25.06 -8.45
C GLN A 178 4.07 -26.31 -9.35
N SER A 179 5.15 -26.59 -10.05
CA SER A 179 5.31 -27.69 -11.00
C SER A 179 4.48 -27.57 -12.31
N VAL A 180 3.85 -26.42 -12.57
CA VAL A 180 3.10 -26.16 -13.79
C VAL A 180 3.87 -25.17 -14.67
N PRO A 181 4.28 -25.53 -15.90
CA PRO A 181 4.87 -24.59 -16.86
C PRO A 181 3.90 -23.43 -17.13
N SER A 182 4.34 -22.21 -16.87
CA SER A 182 3.45 -21.03 -16.89
C SER A 182 4.09 -19.85 -17.62
N TYR A 183 3.27 -19.03 -18.24
CA TYR A 183 3.63 -17.67 -18.63
C TYR A 183 3.37 -16.74 -17.44
N CYS A 184 4.31 -15.83 -17.22
CA CYS A 184 4.24 -14.86 -16.15
C CYS A 184 4.57 -13.47 -16.68
N MET A 185 3.99 -12.46 -16.04
CA MET A 185 4.35 -11.05 -16.19
C MET A 185 4.21 -10.42 -14.81
N TYR A 186 5.09 -9.49 -14.45
CA TYR A 186 4.93 -8.76 -13.19
C TYR A 186 5.07 -7.25 -13.38
N ALA A 187 4.44 -6.50 -12.48
CA ALA A 187 4.63 -5.07 -12.34
C ALA A 187 4.93 -4.74 -10.87
N ILE A 188 5.54 -3.58 -10.63
CA ILE A 188 5.81 -3.07 -9.30
C ILE A 188 4.89 -1.88 -9.05
N SER A 189 4.12 -1.94 -7.96
CA SER A 189 3.26 -0.84 -7.53
C SER A 189 3.32 -0.70 -6.02
N GLU A 190 3.59 0.51 -5.53
CA GLU A 190 3.66 0.83 -4.10
C GLU A 190 4.59 -0.11 -3.29
N GLY A 191 5.69 -0.58 -3.89
CA GLY A 191 6.61 -1.52 -3.26
C GLY A 191 6.18 -2.99 -3.33
N PHE A 192 5.06 -3.31 -3.98
CA PHE A 192 4.61 -4.69 -4.18
C PHE A 192 4.89 -5.17 -5.58
N HIS A 193 5.29 -6.44 -5.68
CA HIS A 193 5.38 -7.17 -6.93
C HIS A 193 4.05 -7.86 -7.20
N ILE A 194 3.38 -7.47 -8.27
CA ILE A 194 2.09 -8.02 -8.70
C ILE A 194 2.37 -8.92 -9.89
N ILE A 195 2.24 -10.22 -9.72
CA ILE A 195 2.60 -11.23 -10.69
C ILE A 195 1.34 -11.89 -11.25
N ALA A 196 1.13 -11.76 -12.55
CA ALA A 196 0.12 -12.50 -13.29
C ALA A 196 0.72 -13.83 -13.76
N VAL A 197 0.04 -14.94 -13.50
CA VAL A 197 0.48 -16.30 -13.84
C VAL A 197 -0.63 -16.98 -14.64
N ILE A 198 -0.27 -17.62 -15.76
CA ILE A 198 -1.18 -18.45 -16.53
C ILE A 198 -0.49 -19.73 -16.98
N PRO A 199 -1.09 -20.91 -16.81
CA PRO A 199 -0.57 -22.18 -17.34
C PRO A 199 -0.35 -22.11 -18.86
N GLN A 200 0.80 -22.60 -19.35
CA GLN A 200 1.08 -22.62 -20.78
C GLN A 200 0.05 -23.43 -21.57
N SER A 201 -0.45 -24.53 -20.99
CA SER A 201 -1.50 -25.35 -21.59
C SER A 201 -2.78 -24.57 -21.88
N GLU A 202 -3.07 -23.54 -21.10
CA GLU A 202 -4.26 -22.71 -21.26
C GLU A 202 -4.02 -21.54 -22.22
N ALA A 203 -2.81 -20.96 -22.20
CA ALA A 203 -2.43 -19.85 -23.05
C ALA A 203 -2.48 -20.19 -24.55
N VAL A 204 -2.20 -21.43 -24.90
CA VAL A 204 -2.25 -21.92 -26.28
C VAL A 204 -3.70 -22.00 -26.80
N LEU A 205 -4.68 -22.14 -25.90
CA LEU A 205 -6.10 -22.26 -26.27
C LEU A 205 -6.82 -20.91 -26.43
N SER A 206 -6.22 -19.81 -26.04
CA SER A 206 -6.89 -18.51 -26.08
C SER A 206 -6.01 -17.39 -26.66
N ARG A 207 -6.34 -16.97 -27.87
CA ARG A 207 -5.74 -15.80 -28.54
C ARG A 207 -5.98 -14.47 -27.81
N ASN A 208 -6.82 -14.44 -26.78
CA ASN A 208 -7.18 -13.27 -25.98
C ASN A 208 -6.43 -13.13 -24.64
N VAL A 209 -5.53 -14.05 -24.34
CA VAL A 209 -4.85 -14.14 -23.04
C VAL A 209 -3.89 -12.97 -22.82
N SER A 210 -3.13 -12.57 -23.84
CA SER A 210 -2.21 -11.43 -23.72
C SER A 210 -2.95 -10.12 -23.39
N VAL A 211 -4.12 -9.91 -23.97
CA VAL A 211 -5.00 -8.75 -23.70
C VAL A 211 -5.53 -8.82 -22.25
N GLY A 212 -5.91 -10.00 -21.78
CA GLY A 212 -6.41 -10.20 -20.42
C GLY A 212 -5.35 -9.90 -19.35
N ILE A 213 -4.12 -10.36 -19.56
CA ILE A 213 -3.00 -10.09 -18.62
C ILE A 213 -2.70 -8.59 -18.56
N THR A 214 -2.56 -7.93 -19.72
CA THR A 214 -2.28 -6.49 -19.78
C THR A 214 -3.40 -5.69 -19.11
N THR A 215 -4.66 -6.01 -19.40
CA THR A 215 -5.82 -5.31 -18.79
C THR A 215 -5.88 -5.48 -17.29
N VAL A 216 -5.55 -6.67 -16.76
CA VAL A 216 -5.53 -6.90 -15.31
C VAL A 216 -4.40 -6.12 -14.66
N MET A 217 -3.22 -6.08 -15.26
CA MET A 217 -2.09 -5.32 -14.75
C MET A 217 -2.37 -3.80 -14.75
N GLU A 218 -2.97 -3.26 -15.81
CA GLU A 218 -3.38 -1.85 -15.88
C GLU A 218 -4.37 -1.46 -14.78
N VAL A 219 -5.30 -2.35 -14.43
CA VAL A 219 -6.30 -2.08 -13.37
C VAL A 219 -5.72 -2.16 -11.96
N LEU A 220 -4.65 -2.92 -11.75
CA LEU A 220 -4.00 -3.05 -10.44
C LEU A 220 -2.96 -1.96 -10.17
N ILE A 221 -2.46 -1.28 -11.21
CA ILE A 221 -1.49 -0.18 -11.11
C ILE A 221 -2.20 1.17 -10.87
N PHE A 222 -3.48 1.29 -11.20
CA PHE A 222 -4.33 2.48 -10.98
C PHE A 222 -5.36 2.26 -9.86
#